data_1838edfa1948c55617438205e01ea37c
#
_entry.id   1838edfa1948c55617438205e01ea37c
#
_cell.length_a   1.000
_cell.length_b   1.000
_cell.length_c   1.000
_cell.angle_alpha   90.00
_cell.angle_beta   90.00
_cell.angle_gamma   90.00
#
_symmetry.space_group_name_H-M   'P 1'
#
loop_
_entity.id
_entity.type
_entity.pdbx_description
1 polymer ?
#
loop_
_entity_poly.entity_id
_entity_poly.type
_entity_poly.pdbx_seq_one_letter_code
_entity_poly.pdbx_strand_id
1 'polypeptide(L)'
;TAKYPNAKLILAHCARGFASWTTIEAVREMKGIPNLYYDMAAITDPATMCELIRQAGCDHVMWATDYFIDRAHGKPVNTGASFQWLYRHKIPEEVVFPSCKTVLEALFAFYQASLMLDLTKEEISQVFYGTGCRLFGLEE
;
A
#
# COMPACT_ATOMS: atom_id res chain seq x y z
N THR A 1 6.19 19.72 -0.94
CA THR A 1 5.08 20.47 -1.58
C THR A 1 5.16 21.97 -1.34
N ALA A 2 5.75 22.48 -0.23
CA ALA A 2 5.80 23.92 0.07
C ALA A 2 6.40 24.77 -1.07
N LYS A 3 7.45 24.30 -1.75
CA LYS A 3 8.09 24.99 -2.89
C LYS A 3 7.22 24.93 -4.16
N TYR A 4 6.38 23.91 -4.29
CA TYR A 4 5.53 23.68 -5.46
C TYR A 4 4.10 23.34 -4.99
N PRO A 5 3.30 24.34 -4.61
CA PRO A 5 2.01 24.12 -3.96
C PRO A 5 0.97 23.41 -4.83
N ASN A 6 1.11 23.48 -6.15
CA ASN A 6 0.21 22.81 -7.09
C ASN A 6 0.71 21.42 -7.54
N ALA A 7 1.91 21.00 -7.12
CA ALA A 7 2.42 19.70 -7.47
C ALA A 7 1.72 18.63 -6.63
N LYS A 8 1.27 17.58 -7.29
CA LYS A 8 0.73 16.37 -6.66
C LYS A 8 1.85 15.35 -6.54
N LEU A 9 2.15 14.91 -5.33
CA LEU A 9 3.19 13.92 -5.05
C LEU A 9 2.54 12.59 -4.73
N ILE A 10 2.85 11.55 -5.51
CA ILE A 10 2.45 10.18 -5.25
C ILE A 10 3.64 9.41 -4.71
N LEU A 11 3.53 8.88 -3.51
CA LEU A 11 4.54 8.00 -2.92
C LEU A 11 4.24 6.55 -3.33
N ALA A 12 4.93 6.08 -4.36
CA ALA A 12 4.81 4.72 -4.86
C ALA A 12 5.13 3.71 -3.74
N HIS A 13 4.30 2.64 -3.63
CA HIS A 13 4.40 1.62 -2.58
C HIS A 13 4.71 2.24 -1.19
N CYS A 14 3.99 3.32 -0.84
CA CYS A 14 4.17 4.09 0.40
C CYS A 14 5.65 4.49 0.62
N ALA A 15 6.35 4.97 -0.42
CA ALA A 15 7.78 5.27 -0.39
C ALA A 15 8.66 4.07 0.00
N ARG A 16 8.36 2.87 -0.52
CA ARG A 16 8.95 1.57 -0.13
C ARG A 16 8.57 1.16 1.29
N GLY A 17 7.35 1.39 1.67
CA GLY A 17 6.78 1.10 2.98
C GLY A 17 6.62 -0.39 3.32
N PHE A 18 7.62 -1.21 3.01
CA PHE A 18 7.58 -2.66 3.25
C PHE A 18 7.98 -3.05 4.68
N ALA A 19 8.57 -2.12 5.44
CA ALA A 19 8.81 -2.27 6.87
C ALA A 19 7.67 -1.56 7.62
N SER A 20 6.72 -2.30 8.18
CA SER A 20 5.46 -1.78 8.69
C SER A 20 5.63 -0.68 9.72
N TRP A 21 6.48 -0.90 10.72
CA TRP A 21 6.63 0.07 11.81
C TRP A 21 7.18 1.41 11.33
N THR A 22 8.25 1.42 10.55
CA THR A 22 8.84 2.65 10.02
C THR A 22 7.90 3.38 9.07
N THR A 23 7.08 2.64 8.33
CA THR A 23 6.05 3.21 7.44
C THR A 23 4.95 3.87 8.24
N ILE A 24 4.46 3.22 9.30
CA ILE A 24 3.44 3.75 10.20
C ILE A 24 3.92 5.06 10.84
N GLU A 25 5.14 5.12 11.34
CA GLU A 25 5.73 6.35 11.89
C GLU A 25 5.82 7.45 10.83
N ALA A 26 6.35 7.13 9.64
CA ALA A 26 6.51 8.09 8.55
C ALA A 26 5.16 8.66 8.08
N VAL A 27 4.12 7.84 7.94
CA VAL A 27 2.79 8.29 7.52
C VAL A 27 2.17 9.23 8.57
N ARG A 28 2.37 8.97 9.85
CA ARG A 28 1.92 9.86 10.95
C ARG A 28 2.59 11.22 10.89
N GLU A 29 3.90 11.27 10.67
CA GLU A 29 4.65 12.51 10.53
C GLU A 29 4.28 13.31 9.28
N MET A 30 3.83 12.62 8.22
CA MET A 30 3.41 13.25 6.97
C MET A 30 1.93 13.65 6.95
N LYS A 31 1.20 13.45 8.04
CA LYS A 31 -0.23 13.78 8.13
C LYS A 31 -0.49 15.26 7.82
N GLY A 32 -1.47 15.50 6.95
CA GLY A 32 -1.90 16.85 6.60
C GLY A 32 -1.00 17.59 5.61
N ILE A 33 0.01 16.92 5.03
CA ILE A 33 0.77 17.51 3.92
C ILE A 33 -0.16 17.59 2.69
N PRO A 34 -0.41 18.80 2.14
CA PRO A 34 -1.31 18.96 1.02
C PRO A 34 -0.76 18.31 -0.25
N ASN A 35 -1.65 17.80 -1.09
CA ASN A 35 -1.31 17.16 -2.37
C ASN A 35 -0.34 15.95 -2.26
N LEU A 36 -0.32 15.30 -1.10
CA LEU A 36 0.40 14.06 -0.88
C LEU A 36 -0.55 12.88 -1.03
N TYR A 37 -0.19 11.95 -1.89
CA TYR A 37 -0.94 10.73 -2.20
C TYR A 37 -0.05 9.51 -2.02
N TYR A 38 -0.67 8.36 -1.81
CA TYR A 38 0.03 7.09 -1.59
C TYR A 38 -0.55 6.03 -2.50
N ASP A 39 0.29 5.20 -3.09
CA ASP A 39 -0.17 3.93 -3.61
C ASP A 39 0.24 2.77 -2.68
N MET A 40 -0.56 1.71 -2.69
CA MET A 40 -0.41 0.53 -1.84
C MET A 40 0.23 -0.65 -2.57
N ALA A 41 0.91 -0.41 -3.69
CA ALA A 41 1.53 -1.47 -4.45
C ALA A 41 2.48 -2.30 -3.59
N ALA A 42 2.35 -3.61 -3.67
CA ALA A 42 3.18 -4.58 -2.96
C ALA A 42 3.23 -4.43 -1.41
N ILE A 43 2.38 -3.62 -0.82
CA ILE A 43 2.21 -3.57 0.64
C ILE A 43 1.39 -4.80 1.05
N THR A 44 1.96 -5.68 1.86
CA THR A 44 1.36 -6.97 2.23
C THR A 44 1.06 -7.08 3.74
N ASP A 45 1.15 -5.98 4.45
CA ASP A 45 0.84 -5.89 5.87
C ASP A 45 -0.46 -5.07 6.08
N PRO A 46 -1.51 -5.68 6.62
CA PRO A 46 -2.78 -4.99 6.87
C PRO A 46 -2.66 -3.86 7.90
N ALA A 47 -1.76 -3.94 8.87
CA ALA A 47 -1.58 -2.88 9.86
C ALA A 47 -1.04 -1.60 9.22
N THR A 48 -0.10 -1.73 8.28
CA THR A 48 0.40 -0.62 7.47
C THR A 48 -0.73 0.03 6.66
N MET A 49 -1.56 -0.78 6.00
CA MET A 49 -2.70 -0.27 5.23
C MET A 49 -3.75 0.42 6.11
N CYS A 50 -4.05 -0.15 7.27
CA CYS A 50 -4.97 0.49 8.23
C CYS A 50 -4.48 1.86 8.67
N GLU A 51 -3.21 1.98 9.03
CA GLU A 51 -2.68 3.26 9.48
C GLU A 51 -2.60 4.27 8.35
N LEU A 52 -2.22 3.84 7.15
CA LEU A 52 -2.21 4.68 5.95
C LEU A 52 -3.59 5.29 5.70
N ILE A 53 -4.65 4.48 5.70
CA ILE A 53 -6.02 4.93 5.47
C ILE A 53 -6.50 5.85 6.60
N ARG A 54 -6.17 5.53 7.87
CA ARG A 54 -6.54 6.38 9.02
C ARG A 54 -5.90 7.76 8.98
N GLN A 55 -4.67 7.88 8.51
CA GLN A 55 -3.94 9.15 8.52
C GLN A 55 -4.16 9.97 7.25
N ALA A 56 -4.24 9.32 6.09
CA ALA A 56 -4.38 9.98 4.80
C ALA A 56 -5.83 10.09 4.31
N GLY A 57 -6.71 9.15 4.69
CA GLY A 57 -8.05 9.01 4.12
C GLY A 57 -8.06 8.22 2.81
N CYS A 58 -9.19 7.60 2.51
CA CYS A 58 -9.37 6.83 1.26
C CYS A 58 -9.20 7.68 -0.01
N ASP A 59 -9.41 8.98 0.11
CA ASP A 59 -9.30 9.95 -0.98
C ASP A 59 -7.86 10.40 -1.30
N HIS A 60 -6.88 9.97 -0.50
CA HIS A 60 -5.44 10.18 -0.74
C HIS A 60 -4.67 8.86 -0.94
N VAL A 61 -5.37 7.74 -0.89
CA VAL A 61 -4.78 6.42 -1.07
C VAL A 61 -5.33 5.79 -2.36
N MET A 62 -4.48 5.10 -3.10
CA MET A 62 -4.89 4.40 -4.31
C MET A 62 -4.33 2.98 -4.36
N TRP A 63 -5.10 2.09 -4.96
CA TRP A 63 -4.63 0.77 -5.32
C TRP A 63 -3.66 0.86 -6.50
N ALA A 64 -2.57 0.09 -6.44
CA ALA A 64 -1.63 -0.09 -7.53
C ALA A 64 -0.98 -1.48 -7.45
N THR A 65 -0.34 -1.92 -8.51
CA THR A 65 0.19 -3.29 -8.60
C THR A 65 1.71 -3.38 -8.56
N ASP A 66 2.43 -2.30 -8.91
CA ASP A 66 3.88 -2.35 -9.13
C ASP A 66 4.25 -3.44 -10.16
N TYR A 67 3.69 -3.31 -11.36
CA TYR A 67 3.89 -4.24 -12.46
C TYR A 67 5.39 -4.40 -12.76
N PHE A 68 5.77 -5.51 -12.75
CA PHE A 68 6.36 -6.78 -12.73
C PHE A 68 6.54 -7.40 -11.32
N ILE A 69 6.71 -6.62 -10.27
CA ILE A 69 6.89 -7.12 -8.89
C ILE A 69 5.63 -7.85 -8.43
N ASP A 70 4.48 -7.35 -8.82
CA ASP A 70 3.16 -7.93 -8.53
C ASP A 70 3.03 -9.39 -8.96
N ARG A 71 3.77 -9.81 -10.00
CA ARG A 71 3.75 -11.17 -10.54
C ARG A 71 4.67 -12.15 -9.83
N ALA A 72 5.59 -11.66 -9.00
CA ALA A 72 6.50 -12.50 -8.25
C ALA A 72 5.72 -13.36 -7.22
N HIS A 73 6.13 -14.62 -7.06
CA HIS A 73 5.64 -15.49 -5.99
C HIS A 73 6.43 -15.22 -4.71
N GLY A 74 5.83 -14.50 -3.79
CA GLY A 74 6.45 -14.05 -2.55
C GLY A 74 5.90 -12.74 -2.06
N LYS A 75 6.48 -12.27 -0.96
CA LYS A 75 6.10 -10.99 -0.35
C LYS A 75 7.22 -10.41 0.49
N PRO A 76 7.22 -9.11 0.77
CA PRO A 76 8.04 -8.54 1.82
C PRO A 76 7.53 -9.00 3.20
N VAL A 77 8.45 -9.29 4.09
CA VAL A 77 8.17 -9.60 5.49
C VAL A 77 9.01 -8.71 6.40
N ASN A 78 8.44 -8.30 7.52
CA ASN A 78 9.13 -7.46 8.49
C ASN A 78 10.22 -8.22 9.22
N THR A 79 11.36 -7.56 9.42
CA THR A 79 12.50 -8.05 10.20
C THR A 79 12.97 -6.96 11.16
N GLY A 80 12.14 -6.64 12.16
CA GLY A 80 12.35 -5.50 13.04
C GLY A 80 12.08 -4.16 12.33
N ALA A 81 13.05 -3.26 12.29
CA ALA A 81 12.94 -1.96 11.61
C ALA A 81 13.22 -2.02 10.09
N SER A 82 13.34 -3.23 9.53
CA SER A 82 13.63 -3.46 8.12
C SER A 82 12.69 -4.50 7.54
N PHE A 83 12.92 -4.91 6.32
CA PHE A 83 12.16 -5.96 5.66
C PHE A 83 13.06 -6.84 4.81
N GLN A 84 12.60 -8.05 4.51
CA GLN A 84 13.22 -8.97 3.56
C GLN A 84 12.19 -9.45 2.55
N TRP A 85 12.61 -9.57 1.28
CA TRP A 85 11.78 -10.21 0.27
C TRP A 85 11.94 -11.73 0.36
N LEU A 86 10.85 -12.41 0.72
CA LEU A 86 10.78 -13.86 0.68
C LEU A 86 10.15 -14.29 -0.64
N TYR A 87 10.98 -14.72 -1.57
CA TYR A 87 10.52 -15.29 -2.84
C TYR A 87 10.50 -16.82 -2.74
N ARG A 88 9.46 -17.45 -3.27
CA ARG A 88 9.29 -18.91 -3.25
C ARG A 88 10.54 -19.66 -3.77
N HIS A 89 11.14 -19.19 -4.86
CA HIS A 89 12.32 -19.83 -5.46
C HIS A 89 13.60 -19.74 -4.60
N LYS A 90 13.60 -18.95 -3.52
CA LYS A 90 14.72 -18.81 -2.57
C LYS A 90 14.51 -19.59 -1.27
N ILE A 91 13.35 -20.23 -1.12
CA ILE A 91 13.00 -21.00 0.08
C ILE A 91 13.15 -22.47 -0.25
N PRO A 92 13.84 -23.28 0.60
CA PRO A 92 13.95 -24.70 0.41
C PRO A 92 12.58 -25.38 0.22
N GLU A 93 12.50 -26.40 -0.62
CA GLU A 93 11.22 -27.07 -0.93
C GLU A 93 10.58 -27.71 0.30
N GLU A 94 11.41 -28.14 1.24
CA GLU A 94 10.97 -28.76 2.50
C GLU A 94 10.25 -27.77 3.43
N VAL A 95 10.46 -26.46 3.22
CA VAL A 95 9.80 -25.43 3.99
C VAL A 95 8.43 -25.17 3.38
N VAL A 96 7.39 -25.44 4.17
CA VAL A 96 6.03 -25.08 3.79
C VAL A 96 5.89 -23.56 3.88
N PHE A 97 5.98 -22.93 2.72
CA PHE A 97 5.79 -21.49 2.57
C PHE A 97 4.65 -21.24 1.60
N PRO A 98 3.41 -21.18 2.11
CA PRO A 98 2.29 -20.82 1.26
C PRO A 98 2.46 -19.39 0.79
N SER A 99 2.82 -19.24 -0.48
CA SER A 99 2.91 -17.93 -1.10
C SER A 99 2.08 -17.89 -2.37
N CYS A 100 1.44 -16.79 -2.59
CA CYS A 100 0.82 -16.48 -3.87
C CYS A 100 1.59 -15.34 -4.56
N LYS A 101 1.04 -14.81 -5.63
CA LYS A 101 1.63 -13.64 -6.27
C LYS A 101 1.55 -12.43 -5.33
N THR A 102 2.55 -11.58 -5.36
CA THR A 102 2.65 -10.39 -4.49
C THR A 102 1.38 -9.53 -4.54
N VAL A 103 0.78 -9.37 -5.74
CA VAL A 103 -0.47 -8.62 -5.90
C VAL A 103 -1.64 -9.25 -5.12
N LEU A 104 -1.71 -10.58 -5.04
CA LEU A 104 -2.76 -11.26 -4.29
C LEU A 104 -2.52 -11.17 -2.78
N GLU A 105 -1.27 -11.23 -2.34
CA GLU A 105 -0.89 -10.98 -0.94
C GLU A 105 -1.27 -9.54 -0.52
N ALA A 106 -1.01 -8.55 -1.38
CA ALA A 106 -1.40 -7.17 -1.14
C ALA A 106 -2.93 -6.99 -1.14
N LEU A 107 -3.64 -7.64 -2.08
CA LEU A 107 -5.11 -7.61 -2.11
C LEU A 107 -5.72 -8.24 -0.86
N PHE A 108 -5.15 -9.34 -0.38
CA PHE A 108 -5.58 -9.99 0.85
C PHE A 108 -5.33 -9.10 2.07
N ALA A 109 -4.17 -8.42 2.13
CA ALA A 109 -3.89 -7.47 3.20
C ALA A 109 -4.87 -6.28 3.17
N PHE A 110 -5.22 -5.77 1.99
CA PHE A 110 -6.24 -4.73 1.85
C PHE A 110 -7.62 -5.22 2.30
N TYR A 111 -8.01 -6.43 1.93
CA TYR A 111 -9.26 -7.03 2.39
C TYR A 111 -9.31 -7.10 3.92
N GLN A 112 -8.23 -7.56 4.57
CA GLN A 112 -8.15 -7.57 6.04
C GLN A 112 -8.24 -6.16 6.62
N ALA A 113 -7.52 -5.18 6.04
CA ALA A 113 -7.56 -3.80 6.48
C ALA A 113 -8.97 -3.19 6.32
N SER A 114 -9.66 -3.49 5.23
CA SER A 114 -11.04 -3.02 5.00
C SER A 114 -12.02 -3.53 6.05
N LEU A 115 -11.87 -4.78 6.49
CA LEU A 115 -12.66 -5.33 7.60
C LEU A 115 -12.30 -4.70 8.95
N MET A 116 -11.01 -4.48 9.21
CA MET A 116 -10.54 -3.87 10.47
C MET A 116 -10.96 -2.40 10.61
N LEU A 117 -11.25 -1.73 9.51
CA LEU A 117 -11.65 -0.33 9.46
C LEU A 117 -13.16 -0.15 9.20
N ASP A 118 -13.89 -1.23 8.98
CA ASP A 118 -15.31 -1.20 8.59
C ASP A 118 -15.56 -0.30 7.36
N LEU A 119 -14.67 -0.40 6.34
CA LEU A 119 -14.78 0.45 5.15
C LEU A 119 -16.07 0.16 4.39
N THR A 120 -16.75 1.23 4.01
CA THR A 120 -17.92 1.16 3.13
C THR A 120 -17.53 0.79 1.70
N LYS A 121 -18.51 0.40 0.88
CA LYS A 121 -18.28 0.11 -0.55
C LYS A 121 -17.78 1.34 -1.30
N GLU A 122 -18.26 2.51 -0.93
CA GLU A 122 -17.87 3.80 -1.49
C GLU A 122 -16.40 4.11 -1.19
N GLU A 123 -15.94 3.89 0.05
CA GLU A 123 -14.55 4.08 0.45
C GLU A 123 -13.62 3.07 -0.26
N ILE A 124 -14.03 1.82 -0.38
CA ILE A 124 -13.30 0.80 -1.15
C ILE A 124 -13.22 1.23 -2.63
N SER A 125 -14.33 1.67 -3.22
CA SER A 125 -14.35 2.17 -4.61
C SER A 125 -13.46 3.40 -4.77
N GLN A 126 -13.41 4.28 -3.76
CA GLN A 126 -12.53 5.44 -3.76
C GLN A 126 -11.07 5.03 -3.87
N VAL A 127 -10.62 4.02 -3.12
CA VAL A 127 -9.24 3.51 -3.16
C VAL A 127 -8.91 2.85 -4.50
N PHE A 128 -9.81 2.03 -5.04
CA PHE A 128 -9.54 1.31 -6.29
C PHE A 128 -9.67 2.17 -7.55
N TYR A 129 -10.51 3.20 -7.52
CA TYR A 129 -10.90 3.93 -8.70
C TYR A 129 -10.94 5.45 -8.49
N GLY A 130 -11.76 5.96 -7.56
CA GLY A 130 -12.09 7.37 -7.44
C GLY A 130 -10.89 8.28 -7.21
N THR A 131 -9.93 7.86 -6.35
CA THR A 131 -8.70 8.64 -6.09
C THR A 131 -7.86 8.77 -7.36
N GLY A 132 -7.69 7.68 -8.11
CA GLY A 132 -6.96 7.69 -9.38
C GLY A 132 -7.62 8.58 -10.42
N CYS A 133 -8.94 8.43 -10.61
CA CYS A 133 -9.70 9.24 -11.57
C CYS A 133 -9.57 10.73 -11.28
N ARG A 134 -9.81 11.15 -10.04
CA ARG A 134 -9.67 12.55 -9.64
C ARG A 134 -8.23 13.07 -9.82
N LEU A 135 -7.24 12.25 -9.47
CA LEU A 135 -5.83 12.65 -9.51
C LEU A 135 -5.34 12.85 -10.94
N PHE A 136 -5.75 12.00 -11.85
CA PHE A 136 -5.33 12.01 -13.25
C PHE A 136 -6.31 12.74 -14.20
N GLY A 137 -7.42 13.26 -13.67
CA GLY A 137 -8.43 13.95 -14.47
C GLY A 137 -9.16 13.02 -15.45
N LEU A 138 -9.38 11.77 -15.05
CA LEU A 138 -10.16 10.81 -15.83
C LEU A 138 -11.64 11.05 -15.55
N GLU A 139 -12.47 11.02 -16.60
CA GLU A 139 -13.91 11.08 -16.43
C GLU A 139 -14.44 9.77 -15.83
N GLU A 140 -15.48 9.88 -14.98
CA GLU A 140 -16.20 8.73 -14.43
C GLU A 140 -17.13 8.11 -15.48
#